data_eb86168e9a1775ac6ed6fdbd4d0d677a
#
_entry.id   eb86168e9a1775ac6ed6fdbd4d0d677a
#
_cell.length_a   1.000
_cell.length_b   1.000
_cell.length_c   1.000
_cell.angle_alpha   90.00
_cell.angle_beta   90.00
_cell.angle_gamma   90.00
#
_symmetry.space_group_name_H-M   'P 1'
#
loop_
_entity.id
_entity.type
_entity.pdbx_description
1 polymer ?
#
loop_
_entity_poly.entity_id
_entity_poly.type
_entity_poly.pdbx_seq_one_letter_code
_entity_poly.pdbx_strand_id
1 'polypeptide(L)'
;MNTPYASFLTCALIVVSPSAVWAESEEQTRGPYLRLGAGVQWPESSDLKDQSCSSSNPPALFGCGPGDDGRSLGAYGGFDQSPVVDAAVGYRWASWLRTEALLNWSPQLSLSSNSNFLSRGSNQPVSASGNALAGFGVVYVDGPELATVRPYIGAGLGAASTSIGQVTYRIPAISSDAVTVTSGGRSTSFAYLLTAGVSIPVSERLDLDLAYRWTDLGTVKTNAGSAKIVRPAGRSNLKIAGTQIDLQSQAVLASLRFRF
;
A
#
# COMPACT_ATOMS: atom_id res chain seq x y z
N MET A 1 -2.10 14.56 -34.49
CA MET A 1 -0.77 14.83 -33.95
C MET A 1 -0.98 15.70 -32.73
N ASN A 2 -1.14 15.11 -31.57
CA ASN A 2 -1.25 15.82 -30.29
C ASN A 2 -0.24 15.19 -29.33
N THR A 3 0.80 15.95 -29.00
CA THR A 3 1.83 15.61 -28.03
C THR A 3 1.30 15.88 -26.62
N PRO A 4 1.43 14.96 -25.65
CA PRO A 4 1.12 15.25 -24.26
C PRO A 4 2.30 16.02 -23.62
N TYR A 5 2.00 17.16 -23.02
CA TYR A 5 2.93 17.92 -22.19
C TYR A 5 3.18 17.17 -20.88
N ALA A 6 4.39 16.68 -20.72
CA ALA A 6 4.89 16.20 -19.43
C ALA A 6 5.25 17.41 -18.55
N SER A 7 4.45 17.70 -17.57
CA SER A 7 4.76 18.71 -16.55
C SER A 7 5.79 18.13 -15.57
N PHE A 8 7.05 18.50 -15.74
CA PHE A 8 8.09 18.26 -14.76
C PHE A 8 7.89 19.20 -13.57
N LEU A 9 7.49 18.62 -12.45
CA LEU A 9 7.51 19.32 -11.16
C LEU A 9 8.97 19.45 -10.71
N THR A 10 9.54 20.63 -10.90
CA THR A 10 10.91 20.96 -10.44
C THR A 10 10.85 21.15 -8.92
N CYS A 11 11.27 20.14 -8.17
CA CYS A 11 11.44 20.22 -6.73
C CYS A 11 12.69 21.07 -6.47
N ALA A 12 12.49 22.34 -6.08
CA ALA A 12 13.58 23.22 -5.68
C ALA A 12 14.11 22.75 -4.31
N LEU A 13 15.30 22.15 -4.31
CA LEU A 13 16.08 21.87 -3.10
C LEU A 13 16.56 23.21 -2.53
N ILE A 14 15.89 23.71 -1.50
CA ILE A 14 16.38 24.82 -0.69
C ILE A 14 17.47 24.28 0.23
N VAL A 15 18.72 24.48 -0.15
CA VAL A 15 19.88 24.25 0.72
C VAL A 15 19.94 25.41 1.72
N VAL A 16 19.36 25.20 2.89
CA VAL A 16 19.55 26.12 4.02
C VAL A 16 20.84 25.75 4.73
N SER A 17 21.82 26.65 4.67
CA SER A 17 23.10 26.51 5.38
C SER A 17 22.84 26.48 6.90
N PRO A 18 23.34 25.49 7.64
CA PRO A 18 23.18 25.44 9.08
C PRO A 18 24.28 26.28 9.75
N SER A 19 23.99 27.55 9.98
CA SER A 19 24.82 28.36 10.88
C SER A 19 23.97 28.95 11.98
N ALA A 20 24.20 28.42 13.19
CA ALA A 20 23.97 29.02 14.49
C ALA A 20 22.54 29.35 14.93
N VAL A 21 21.81 28.32 15.41
CA VAL A 21 20.94 28.44 16.61
C VAL A 21 20.80 27.03 17.26
N TRP A 22 21.88 26.50 17.82
CA TRP A 22 21.85 25.20 18.51
C TRP A 22 22.36 25.34 19.95
N ALA A 23 21.75 26.18 20.74
CA ALA A 23 22.05 26.20 22.16
C ALA A 23 20.93 26.89 22.93
N GLU A 24 19.83 26.15 23.17
CA GLU A 24 19.03 26.36 24.39
C GLU A 24 17.93 25.28 24.45
N SER A 25 17.87 24.58 25.60
CA SER A 25 16.85 23.59 25.99
C SER A 25 16.97 22.15 25.42
N GLU A 26 18.16 21.56 25.37
CA GLU A 26 18.31 20.15 24.96
C GLU A 26 17.75 19.11 25.95
N GLU A 27 17.63 19.43 27.22
CA GLU A 27 17.31 18.45 28.27
C GLU A 27 15.82 18.10 28.34
N GLN A 28 14.93 18.97 27.88
CA GLN A 28 13.48 18.80 27.97
C GLN A 28 12.84 18.08 26.76
N THR A 29 13.64 17.73 25.75
CA THR A 29 13.15 17.16 24.47
C THR A 29 13.41 15.67 24.30
N ARG A 30 14.23 15.06 25.14
CA ARG A 30 14.58 13.63 25.05
C ARG A 30 13.61 12.77 25.83
N GLY A 31 13.17 11.66 25.26
CA GLY A 31 12.31 10.75 26.01
C GLY A 31 11.48 9.83 25.14
N PRO A 32 10.83 8.86 25.77
CA PRO A 32 9.90 7.96 25.10
C PRO A 32 8.58 8.67 24.78
N TYR A 33 7.89 8.16 23.78
CA TYR A 33 6.56 8.61 23.42
C TYR A 33 5.73 7.48 22.81
N LEU A 34 4.41 7.66 22.86
CA LEU A 34 3.44 6.85 22.15
C LEU A 34 2.80 7.68 21.05
N ARG A 35 2.48 7.04 19.91
CA ARG A 35 1.73 7.68 18.84
C ARG A 35 0.62 6.76 18.37
N LEU A 36 -0.57 7.34 18.22
CA LEU A 36 -1.73 6.69 17.63
C LEU A 36 -2.22 7.58 16.48
N GLY A 37 -2.53 6.97 15.36
CA GLY A 37 -2.96 7.70 14.18
C GLY A 37 -3.96 6.92 13.36
N ALA A 38 -4.69 7.66 12.57
CA ALA A 38 -5.59 7.12 11.57
C ALA A 38 -5.56 8.00 10.32
N GLY A 39 -5.97 7.42 9.21
CA GLY A 39 -5.99 8.14 7.96
C GLY A 39 -6.68 7.37 6.87
N VAL A 40 -6.51 7.89 5.68
CA VAL A 40 -7.01 7.29 4.45
C VAL A 40 -5.84 7.01 3.54
N GLN A 41 -5.83 5.81 2.98
CA GLN A 41 -4.85 5.41 1.98
C GLN A 41 -5.55 5.15 0.65
N TRP A 42 -4.82 5.43 -0.42
CA TRP A 42 -5.19 5.07 -1.79
C TRP A 42 -4.03 4.32 -2.41
N PRO A 43 -4.20 3.00 -2.57
CA PRO A 43 -3.22 2.17 -3.24
C PRO A 43 -3.03 2.58 -4.70
N GLU A 44 -1.82 2.40 -5.19
CA GLU A 44 -1.53 2.62 -6.61
C GLU A 44 -2.14 1.50 -7.46
N SER A 45 -2.37 1.79 -8.73
CA SER A 45 -2.83 0.79 -9.68
C SER A 45 -1.78 -0.31 -9.82
N SER A 46 -2.23 -1.54 -9.76
CA SER A 46 -1.39 -2.73 -9.79
C SER A 46 -2.00 -3.79 -10.69
N ASP A 47 -1.12 -4.63 -11.24
CA ASP A 47 -1.51 -5.68 -12.16
C ASP A 47 -1.56 -7.02 -11.45
N LEU A 48 -2.73 -7.66 -11.43
CA LEU A 48 -2.88 -9.04 -10.99
C LEU A 48 -2.47 -9.97 -12.13
N LYS A 49 -1.41 -10.72 -11.92
CA LYS A 49 -0.82 -11.64 -12.91
C LYS A 49 -0.54 -13.02 -12.30
N ASP A 50 -0.31 -14.02 -13.13
CA ASP A 50 0.15 -15.33 -12.67
C ASP A 50 1.53 -15.22 -12.01
N GLN A 51 1.77 -15.99 -10.96
CA GLN A 51 3.12 -16.13 -10.38
C GLN A 51 4.10 -16.74 -11.40
N SER A 52 3.59 -17.61 -12.27
CA SER A 52 4.29 -18.16 -13.44
C SER A 52 3.29 -18.36 -14.55
N CYS A 53 3.34 -17.55 -15.58
CA CYS A 53 2.42 -17.63 -16.70
C CYS A 53 2.57 -18.91 -17.51
N SER A 54 3.74 -19.59 -17.45
CA SER A 54 4.03 -20.84 -18.15
C SER A 54 3.72 -22.09 -17.31
N SER A 55 3.13 -21.94 -16.10
CA SER A 55 2.78 -23.07 -15.26
C SER A 55 1.75 -23.97 -15.93
N SER A 56 2.05 -25.26 -16.01
CA SER A 56 1.17 -26.29 -16.60
C SER A 56 0.56 -27.23 -15.57
N ASN A 57 1.16 -27.36 -14.38
CA ASN A 57 0.66 -28.22 -13.31
C ASN A 57 0.93 -27.60 -11.90
N PRO A 58 -0.07 -26.98 -11.29
CA PRO A 58 -1.36 -26.64 -11.86
C PRO A 58 -1.21 -25.55 -12.93
N PRO A 59 -2.13 -25.49 -13.92
CA PRO A 59 -2.03 -24.54 -15.00
C PRO A 59 -2.19 -23.10 -14.50
N ALA A 60 -1.55 -22.17 -15.18
CA ALA A 60 -1.72 -20.75 -14.98
C ALA A 60 -3.19 -20.34 -15.23
N LEU A 61 -3.65 -19.27 -14.54
CA LEU A 61 -5.00 -18.78 -14.72
C LEU A 61 -5.14 -17.97 -16.01
N PHE A 62 -4.21 -17.07 -16.27
CA PHE A 62 -4.21 -16.20 -17.43
C PHE A 62 -3.35 -16.78 -18.56
N GLY A 63 -2.19 -17.38 -18.22
CA GLY A 63 -1.21 -17.87 -19.20
C GLY A 63 -0.28 -16.78 -19.72
N CYS A 64 0.65 -17.17 -20.61
CA CYS A 64 1.57 -16.24 -21.27
C CYS A 64 0.97 -15.77 -22.61
N GLY A 65 1.20 -14.51 -22.92
CA GLY A 65 0.80 -13.91 -24.20
C GLY A 65 0.20 -12.52 -24.02
N PRO A 66 -0.18 -11.88 -25.12
CA PRO A 66 -0.89 -10.60 -25.09
C PRO A 66 -2.39 -10.81 -24.84
N GLY A 67 -2.97 -9.93 -24.05
CA GLY A 67 -4.41 -9.78 -23.92
C GLY A 67 -5.02 -8.99 -25.10
N ASP A 68 -6.34 -8.76 -25.04
CA ASP A 68 -7.07 -8.06 -26.09
C ASP A 68 -6.65 -6.59 -26.26
N ASP A 69 -6.00 -6.03 -25.24
CA ASP A 69 -5.45 -4.66 -25.20
C ASP A 69 -3.96 -4.58 -25.56
N GLY A 70 -3.34 -5.70 -25.92
CA GLY A 70 -1.92 -5.80 -26.27
C GLY A 70 -0.96 -5.87 -25.08
N ARG A 71 -1.44 -5.68 -23.85
CA ARG A 71 -0.66 -5.90 -22.62
C ARG A 71 -0.60 -7.40 -22.30
N SER A 72 0.31 -7.81 -21.42
CA SER A 72 0.35 -9.18 -20.92
C SER A 72 -1.01 -9.60 -20.35
N LEU A 73 -1.34 -10.90 -20.46
CA LEU A 73 -2.57 -11.41 -19.87
C LEU A 73 -2.57 -11.22 -18.35
N GLY A 74 -3.68 -10.67 -17.81
CA GLY A 74 -3.83 -10.34 -16.41
C GLY A 74 -5.12 -9.59 -16.10
N ALA A 75 -5.23 -9.06 -14.88
CA ALA A 75 -6.28 -8.13 -14.52
C ALA A 75 -5.66 -6.80 -14.07
N TYR A 76 -6.13 -5.74 -14.65
CA TYR A 76 -5.59 -4.39 -14.53
C TYR A 76 -6.58 -3.49 -13.78
N GLY A 77 -6.07 -2.78 -12.78
CA GLY A 77 -6.88 -1.92 -11.91
C GLY A 77 -6.11 -1.58 -10.65
N GLY A 78 -6.70 -1.75 -9.49
CA GLY A 78 -6.05 -1.45 -8.22
C GLY A 78 -6.94 -1.73 -7.04
N PHE A 79 -6.44 -1.37 -5.88
CA PHE A 79 -7.25 -1.39 -4.66
C PHE A 79 -7.98 -0.06 -4.49
N ASP A 80 -9.19 -0.12 -3.98
CA ASP A 80 -9.98 1.05 -3.65
C ASP A 80 -9.39 1.78 -2.44
N GLN A 81 -9.78 3.06 -2.31
CA GLN A 81 -9.47 3.86 -1.13
C GLN A 81 -9.94 3.16 0.15
N SER A 82 -9.10 3.17 1.19
CA SER A 82 -9.40 2.44 2.41
C SER A 82 -8.84 3.13 3.67
N PRO A 83 -9.42 2.86 4.85
CA PRO A 83 -8.88 3.36 6.10
C PRO A 83 -7.56 2.69 6.45
N VAL A 84 -6.71 3.42 7.16
CA VAL A 84 -5.46 2.93 7.74
C VAL A 84 -5.32 3.43 9.17
N VAL A 85 -4.80 2.58 10.04
CA VAL A 85 -4.58 2.88 11.46
C VAL A 85 -3.14 2.58 11.83
N ASP A 86 -2.56 3.48 12.62
CA ASP A 86 -1.18 3.41 13.11
C ASP A 86 -1.14 3.35 14.64
N ALA A 87 -0.23 2.54 15.15
CA ALA A 87 0.19 2.60 16.55
C ALA A 87 1.71 2.50 16.61
N ALA A 88 2.37 3.37 17.39
CA ALA A 88 3.82 3.36 17.49
C ALA A 88 4.30 3.67 18.89
N VAL A 89 5.42 3.09 19.24
CA VAL A 89 6.25 3.48 20.37
C VAL A 89 7.56 4.04 19.84
N GLY A 90 7.98 5.16 20.37
CA GLY A 90 9.18 5.82 19.87
C GLY A 90 10.03 6.43 20.97
N TYR A 91 11.20 6.86 20.56
CA TYR A 91 12.13 7.58 21.42
C TYR A 91 12.71 8.76 20.67
N ARG A 92 12.68 9.94 21.29
CA ARG A 92 13.34 11.14 20.80
C ARG A 92 14.75 11.21 21.39
N TRP A 93 15.75 11.12 20.53
CA TRP A 93 17.18 11.14 20.90
C TRP A 93 17.74 12.55 20.98
N ALA A 94 17.25 13.42 20.13
CA ALA A 94 17.64 14.82 20.03
C ALA A 94 16.43 15.66 19.53
N SER A 95 16.57 16.96 19.55
CA SER A 95 15.55 17.88 19.00
C SER A 95 15.19 17.59 17.53
N TRP A 96 16.15 17.03 16.79
CA TRP A 96 16.04 16.76 15.35
C TRP A 96 15.95 15.26 14.99
N LEU A 97 16.13 14.33 15.96
CA LEU A 97 16.20 12.88 15.68
C LEU A 97 15.27 12.09 16.59
N ARG A 98 14.45 11.24 16.00
CA ARG A 98 13.60 10.27 16.69
C ARG A 98 13.50 8.96 15.93
N THR A 99 13.23 7.89 16.65
CA THR A 99 13.01 6.56 16.09
C THR A 99 11.69 5.98 16.61
N GLU A 100 11.03 5.17 15.80
CA GLU A 100 9.78 4.50 16.17
C GLU A 100 9.80 3.01 15.78
N ALA A 101 9.17 2.20 16.61
CA ALA A 101 8.61 0.93 16.19
C ALA A 101 7.12 1.17 15.88
N LEU A 102 6.78 1.07 14.60
CA LEU A 102 5.46 1.40 14.06
C LEU A 102 4.72 0.13 13.67
N LEU A 103 3.47 0.00 14.10
CA LEU A 103 2.48 -0.94 13.59
C LEU A 103 1.50 -0.18 12.69
N ASN A 104 1.33 -0.65 11.46
CA ASN A 104 0.40 -0.12 10.48
C ASN A 104 -0.62 -1.19 10.12
N TRP A 105 -1.89 -0.88 10.22
CA TRP A 105 -2.98 -1.80 9.94
C TRP A 105 -3.95 -1.21 8.94
N SER A 106 -4.17 -1.95 7.84
CA SER A 106 -5.17 -1.69 6.80
C SER A 106 -6.25 -2.76 6.90
N PRO A 107 -7.37 -2.50 7.61
CA PRO A 107 -8.40 -3.51 7.89
C PRO A 107 -9.18 -3.95 6.66
N GLN A 108 -9.27 -3.09 5.67
CA GLN A 108 -10.07 -3.29 4.46
C GLN A 108 -9.24 -2.93 3.22
N LEU A 109 -8.94 -3.92 2.41
CA LEU A 109 -8.38 -3.76 1.07
C LEU A 109 -9.39 -4.35 0.09
N SER A 110 -9.93 -3.56 -0.81
CA SER A 110 -10.88 -3.99 -1.84
C SER A 110 -10.23 -3.86 -3.20
N LEU A 111 -9.98 -4.98 -3.85
CA LEU A 111 -9.44 -5.02 -5.21
C LEU A 111 -10.58 -4.87 -6.22
N SER A 112 -10.44 -3.90 -7.10
CA SER A 112 -11.34 -3.64 -8.23
C SER A 112 -10.51 -3.54 -9.51
N SER A 113 -10.59 -4.57 -10.35
CA SER A 113 -9.78 -4.71 -11.56
C SER A 113 -10.61 -5.25 -12.72
N ASN A 114 -10.07 -5.19 -13.93
CA ASN A 114 -10.66 -5.77 -15.12
C ASN A 114 -9.65 -6.68 -15.82
N SER A 115 -10.03 -7.92 -16.10
CA SER A 115 -9.22 -8.82 -16.91
C SER A 115 -9.20 -8.38 -18.37
N ASN A 116 -8.04 -8.44 -19.01
CA ASN A 116 -7.87 -8.18 -20.44
C ASN A 116 -8.03 -9.44 -21.31
N PHE A 117 -8.58 -10.50 -20.74
CA PHE A 117 -8.93 -11.74 -21.44
C PHE A 117 -10.40 -11.70 -21.85
N LEU A 118 -10.69 -11.94 -23.13
CA LEU A 118 -12.04 -11.89 -23.70
C LEU A 118 -12.77 -10.54 -23.46
N SER A 119 -12.02 -9.44 -23.41
CA SER A 119 -12.58 -8.12 -23.07
C SER A 119 -13.20 -7.38 -24.26
N ARG A 120 -13.35 -8.00 -25.40
CA ARG A 120 -13.89 -7.39 -26.63
C ARG A 120 -15.29 -6.82 -26.40
N GLY A 121 -15.36 -5.52 -26.11
CA GLY A 121 -16.59 -4.78 -25.94
C GLY A 121 -17.34 -4.98 -24.62
N SER A 122 -16.76 -5.66 -23.62
CA SER A 122 -17.34 -5.80 -22.28
C SER A 122 -16.25 -5.80 -21.20
N ASN A 123 -16.59 -5.21 -20.05
CA ASN A 123 -15.74 -5.31 -18.87
C ASN A 123 -15.74 -6.75 -18.32
N GLN A 124 -14.58 -7.22 -17.88
CA GLN A 124 -14.40 -8.51 -17.22
C GLN A 124 -13.97 -8.25 -15.76
N PRO A 125 -14.90 -7.89 -14.85
CA PRO A 125 -14.53 -7.43 -13.53
C PRO A 125 -13.92 -8.54 -12.68
N VAL A 126 -12.85 -8.16 -11.97
CA VAL A 126 -12.16 -8.98 -11.01
C VAL A 126 -12.21 -8.29 -9.66
N SER A 127 -12.64 -8.99 -8.63
CA SER A 127 -12.77 -8.44 -7.28
C SER A 127 -12.22 -9.38 -6.23
N ALA A 128 -11.62 -8.80 -5.20
CA ALA A 128 -11.18 -9.49 -4.00
C ALA A 128 -11.20 -8.52 -2.82
N SER A 129 -11.25 -9.08 -1.63
CA SER A 129 -11.10 -8.32 -0.39
C SER A 129 -9.97 -8.87 0.46
N GLY A 130 -9.37 -8.05 1.29
CA GLY A 130 -8.25 -8.44 2.13
C GLY A 130 -7.97 -7.47 3.26
N ASN A 131 -6.87 -7.69 3.93
CA ASN A 131 -6.31 -6.81 4.93
C ASN A 131 -4.78 -6.91 4.94
N ALA A 132 -4.12 -5.89 5.50
CA ALA A 132 -2.68 -5.90 5.68
C ALA A 132 -2.32 -5.42 7.08
N LEU A 133 -1.31 -6.07 7.67
CA LEU A 133 -0.66 -5.65 8.90
C LEU A 133 0.83 -5.57 8.64
N ALA A 134 1.44 -4.41 8.90
CA ALA A 134 2.86 -4.21 8.70
C ALA A 134 3.52 -3.65 9.97
N GLY A 135 4.74 -4.08 10.23
CA GLY A 135 5.60 -3.55 11.28
C GLY A 135 6.85 -2.92 10.68
N PHE A 136 7.21 -1.72 11.15
CA PHE A 136 8.35 -0.96 10.65
C PHE A 136 9.22 -0.43 11.79
N GLY A 137 10.55 -0.44 11.59
CA GLY A 137 11.45 0.46 12.28
C GLY A 137 11.59 1.74 11.47
N VAL A 138 11.29 2.89 12.05
CA VAL A 138 11.26 4.17 11.35
C VAL A 138 12.22 5.14 12.00
N VAL A 139 12.97 5.88 11.19
CA VAL A 139 13.82 7.00 11.61
C VAL A 139 13.20 8.28 11.07
N TYR A 140 13.07 9.29 11.92
CA TYR A 140 12.58 10.61 11.55
C TYR A 140 13.64 11.68 11.80
N VAL A 141 13.70 12.61 10.89
CA VAL A 141 14.48 13.85 11.03
C VAL A 141 13.48 15.00 11.11
N ASP A 142 13.47 15.67 12.27
CA ASP A 142 12.65 16.84 12.53
C ASP A 142 13.42 18.09 12.12
N GLY A 143 12.78 18.99 11.39
CA GLY A 143 13.31 20.28 11.01
C GLY A 143 13.22 21.32 12.13
N PRO A 144 13.65 22.57 11.85
CA PRO A 144 13.51 23.67 12.78
C PRO A 144 12.03 23.99 12.99
N GLU A 145 11.74 24.56 14.15
CA GLU A 145 10.40 25.07 14.47
C GLU A 145 10.13 26.33 13.63
N LEU A 146 9.07 26.29 12.84
CA LEU A 146 8.60 27.39 12.00
C LEU A 146 7.28 27.90 12.60
N ALA A 147 7.35 28.97 13.37
CA ALA A 147 6.24 29.50 14.16
C ALA A 147 5.75 28.47 15.19
N THR A 148 4.65 27.76 14.90
CA THR A 148 4.04 26.76 15.79
C THR A 148 4.07 25.35 15.21
N VAL A 149 4.76 25.14 14.08
CA VAL A 149 4.82 23.84 13.41
C VAL A 149 6.26 23.39 13.23
N ARG A 150 6.50 22.09 13.37
CA ARG A 150 7.80 21.47 13.12
C ARG A 150 7.67 20.48 11.97
N PRO A 151 8.25 20.79 10.79
CA PRO A 151 8.25 19.84 9.67
C PRO A 151 9.15 18.65 9.99
N TYR A 152 8.84 17.51 9.39
CA TYR A 152 9.68 16.31 9.51
C TYR A 152 9.61 15.46 8.24
N ILE A 153 10.63 14.65 8.09
CA ILE A 153 10.68 13.55 7.11
C ILE A 153 11.07 12.27 7.83
N GLY A 154 10.67 11.14 7.28
CA GLY A 154 11.02 9.85 7.86
C GLY A 154 11.11 8.75 6.80
N ALA A 155 11.90 7.74 7.13
CA ALA A 155 12.02 6.52 6.34
C ALA A 155 12.00 5.29 7.26
N GLY A 156 11.37 4.23 6.81
CA GLY A 156 11.24 2.99 7.58
C GLY A 156 11.37 1.73 6.75
N LEU A 157 11.88 0.71 7.38
CA LEU A 157 12.02 -0.64 6.84
C LEU A 157 11.30 -1.64 7.75
N GLY A 158 10.73 -2.69 7.17
CA GLY A 158 9.98 -3.65 7.95
C GLY A 158 9.47 -4.85 7.17
N ALA A 159 8.39 -5.42 7.67
CA ALA A 159 7.71 -6.53 7.04
C ALA A 159 6.20 -6.34 7.08
N ALA A 160 5.53 -6.74 6.01
CA ALA A 160 4.08 -6.71 5.89
C ALA A 160 3.53 -8.12 5.72
N SER A 161 2.49 -8.44 6.47
CA SER A 161 1.67 -9.65 6.29
C SER A 161 0.34 -9.23 5.68
N THR A 162 0.14 -9.58 4.41
CA THR A 162 -1.08 -9.27 3.67
C THR A 162 -1.88 -10.54 3.43
N SER A 163 -3.18 -10.48 3.71
CA SER A 163 -4.12 -11.57 3.48
C SER A 163 -5.16 -11.13 2.47
N ILE A 164 -5.29 -11.87 1.37
CA ILE A 164 -6.33 -11.67 0.37
C ILE A 164 -7.27 -12.87 0.42
N GLY A 165 -8.57 -12.60 0.44
CA GLY A 165 -9.62 -13.59 0.36
C GLY A 165 -9.75 -14.20 -1.03
N GLN A 166 -10.87 -14.86 -1.29
CA GLN A 166 -11.16 -15.42 -2.60
C GLN A 166 -11.22 -14.31 -3.66
N VAL A 167 -10.62 -14.60 -4.82
CA VAL A 167 -10.67 -13.69 -5.98
C VAL A 167 -11.77 -14.16 -6.91
N THR A 168 -12.68 -13.26 -7.24
CA THR A 168 -13.83 -13.53 -8.10
C THR A 168 -13.62 -12.87 -9.46
N TYR A 169 -13.65 -13.66 -10.50
CA TYR A 169 -13.57 -13.24 -11.90
C TYR A 169 -14.95 -13.40 -12.54
N ARG A 170 -15.54 -12.32 -13.00
CA ARG A 170 -16.78 -12.34 -13.79
C ARG A 170 -16.42 -12.23 -15.25
N ILE A 171 -17.01 -13.08 -16.11
CA ILE A 171 -16.68 -13.15 -17.53
C ILE A 171 -17.96 -12.98 -18.36
N PRO A 172 -18.56 -11.77 -18.40
CA PRO A 172 -19.78 -11.50 -19.15
C PRO A 172 -19.69 -11.82 -20.65
N ALA A 173 -18.48 -11.80 -21.21
CA ALA A 173 -18.26 -12.19 -22.60
C ALA A 173 -18.64 -13.65 -22.91
N ILE A 174 -18.62 -14.53 -21.90
CA ILE A 174 -19.08 -15.93 -22.05
C ILE A 174 -20.57 -16.01 -21.72
N SER A 175 -20.99 -15.43 -20.57
CA SER A 175 -22.38 -15.38 -20.11
C SER A 175 -22.46 -14.46 -18.90
N SER A 176 -23.63 -13.84 -18.67
CA SER A 176 -23.91 -13.02 -17.48
C SER A 176 -23.61 -13.76 -16.16
N ASP A 177 -23.76 -15.08 -16.16
CA ASP A 177 -23.59 -15.93 -14.97
C ASP A 177 -22.22 -16.64 -14.93
N ALA A 178 -21.34 -16.36 -15.92
CA ALA A 178 -20.01 -16.96 -15.94
C ALA A 178 -19.12 -16.34 -14.86
N VAL A 179 -18.81 -17.13 -13.84
CA VAL A 179 -17.97 -16.73 -12.70
C VAL A 179 -16.90 -17.78 -12.44
N THR A 180 -15.68 -17.32 -12.24
CA THR A 180 -14.57 -18.13 -11.74
C THR A 180 -14.15 -17.59 -10.38
N VAL A 181 -14.08 -18.45 -9.38
CA VAL A 181 -13.63 -18.09 -8.02
C VAL A 181 -12.37 -18.89 -7.71
N THR A 182 -11.32 -18.15 -7.33
CA THR A 182 -10.03 -18.75 -7.00
C THR A 182 -9.72 -18.61 -5.51
N SER A 183 -8.79 -19.43 -5.04
CA SER A 183 -8.35 -19.36 -3.63
C SER A 183 -7.63 -18.04 -3.37
N GLY A 184 -7.84 -17.50 -2.18
CA GLY A 184 -7.03 -16.42 -1.65
C GLY A 184 -5.66 -16.89 -1.17
N GLY A 185 -4.97 -16.05 -0.42
CA GLY A 185 -3.66 -16.38 0.16
C GLY A 185 -3.23 -15.38 1.21
N ARG A 186 -2.18 -15.76 1.93
CA ARG A 186 -1.45 -14.87 2.82
C ARG A 186 0.01 -14.88 2.42
N SER A 187 0.60 -13.71 2.34
CA SER A 187 2.02 -13.55 2.07
C SER A 187 2.64 -12.59 3.09
N THR A 188 3.90 -12.85 3.40
CA THR A 188 4.73 -11.93 4.17
C THR A 188 5.85 -11.46 3.26
N SER A 189 5.98 -10.15 3.13
CA SER A 189 6.94 -9.51 2.25
C SER A 189 7.77 -8.48 3.02
N PHE A 190 8.96 -8.20 2.53
CA PHE A 190 9.70 -7.02 2.93
C PHE A 190 8.90 -5.78 2.57
N ALA A 191 8.89 -4.79 3.47
CA ALA A 191 8.13 -3.56 3.31
C ALA A 191 8.99 -2.35 3.67
N TYR A 192 8.71 -1.21 3.05
CA TYR A 192 9.37 0.05 3.39
C TYR A 192 8.42 1.22 3.21
N LEU A 193 8.72 2.32 3.89
CA LEU A 193 7.91 3.53 3.83
C LEU A 193 8.79 4.79 3.78
N LEU A 194 8.23 5.81 3.16
CA LEU A 194 8.72 7.18 3.20
C LEU A 194 7.58 8.08 3.68
N THR A 195 7.88 9.02 4.54
CA THR A 195 6.86 9.92 5.09
C THR A 195 7.41 11.33 5.24
N ALA A 196 6.55 12.30 5.04
CA ALA A 196 6.81 13.70 5.31
C ALA A 196 5.58 14.31 5.99
N GLY A 197 5.80 15.22 6.92
CA GLY A 197 4.69 15.79 7.66
C GLY A 197 5.08 17.00 8.50
N VAL A 198 4.13 17.40 9.30
CA VAL A 198 4.29 18.50 10.27
C VAL A 198 3.79 18.06 11.63
N SER A 199 4.50 18.45 12.69
CA SER A 199 4.10 18.30 14.08
C SER A 199 3.64 19.63 14.61
N ILE A 200 2.48 19.65 15.25
CA ILE A 200 1.84 20.83 15.85
C ILE A 200 1.74 20.54 17.36
N PRO A 201 2.44 21.28 18.23
CA PRO A 201 2.28 21.10 19.67
C PRO A 201 0.89 21.56 20.11
N VAL A 202 0.13 20.66 20.71
CA VAL A 202 -1.23 20.94 21.25
C VAL A 202 -1.13 21.26 22.74
N SER A 203 -0.22 20.59 23.45
CA SER A 203 0.11 20.85 24.86
C SER A 203 1.56 20.49 25.15
N GLU A 204 2.01 20.67 26.38
CA GLU A 204 3.37 20.33 26.81
C GLU A 204 3.74 18.86 26.54
N ARG A 205 2.75 17.95 26.52
CA ARG A 205 2.95 16.51 26.34
C ARG A 205 2.28 15.91 25.12
N LEU A 206 1.51 16.73 24.38
CA LEU A 206 0.71 16.23 23.26
C LEU A 206 1.01 17.01 21.98
N ASP A 207 1.41 16.30 20.95
CA ASP A 207 1.57 16.81 19.60
C ASP A 207 0.55 16.19 18.65
N LEU A 208 0.06 16.98 17.71
CA LEU A 208 -0.70 16.53 16.54
C LEU A 208 0.26 16.43 15.36
N ASP A 209 0.39 15.25 14.79
CA ASP A 209 1.19 15.02 13.59
C ASP A 209 0.26 14.85 12.38
N LEU A 210 0.47 15.63 11.34
CA LEU A 210 -0.17 15.47 10.03
C LEU A 210 0.88 15.02 9.03
N ALA A 211 0.63 13.92 8.35
CA ALA A 211 1.62 13.27 7.48
C ALA A 211 1.03 12.84 6.15
N TYR A 212 1.86 12.93 5.13
CA TYR A 212 1.76 12.17 3.90
C TYR A 212 2.76 11.00 3.97
N ARG A 213 2.32 9.82 3.55
CA ARG A 213 3.16 8.62 3.54
C ARG A 213 3.00 7.88 2.23
N TRP A 214 4.11 7.43 1.69
CA TRP A 214 4.16 6.43 0.67
C TRP A 214 4.71 5.13 1.27
N THR A 215 4.07 4.00 0.96
CA THR A 215 4.40 2.69 1.52
C THR A 215 4.42 1.65 0.43
N ASP A 216 5.45 0.80 0.40
CA ASP A 216 5.50 -0.42 -0.39
C ASP A 216 5.38 -1.61 0.57
N LEU A 217 4.31 -2.37 0.45
CA LEU A 217 4.03 -3.57 1.24
C LEU A 217 4.49 -4.85 0.54
N GLY A 218 5.15 -4.70 -0.61
CA GLY A 218 5.69 -5.78 -1.40
C GLY A 218 4.64 -6.56 -2.18
N THR A 219 5.02 -7.74 -2.66
CA THR A 219 4.18 -8.59 -3.51
C THR A 219 3.27 -9.48 -2.69
N VAL A 220 1.99 -9.38 -2.95
CA VAL A 220 0.95 -10.24 -2.36
C VAL A 220 0.69 -11.41 -3.30
N LYS A 221 0.67 -12.63 -2.76
CA LYS A 221 0.51 -13.88 -3.51
C LYS A 221 -0.74 -14.61 -3.04
N THR A 222 -1.48 -15.15 -4.01
CA THR A 222 -2.55 -16.11 -3.73
C THR A 222 -1.99 -17.54 -3.76
N ASN A 223 -2.65 -18.46 -3.09
CA ASN A 223 -2.26 -19.86 -3.12
C ASN A 223 -2.74 -20.52 -4.42
N ALA A 224 -1.98 -21.51 -4.90
CA ALA A 224 -2.51 -22.46 -5.84
C ALA A 224 -3.70 -23.20 -5.20
N GLY A 225 -4.77 -23.42 -5.96
CA GLY A 225 -5.97 -24.03 -5.41
C GLY A 225 -7.00 -24.38 -6.46
N SER A 226 -8.19 -24.79 -6.01
CA SER A 226 -9.29 -25.13 -6.90
C SER A 226 -10.07 -23.87 -7.30
N ALA A 227 -10.10 -23.59 -8.59
CA ALA A 227 -11.04 -22.63 -9.17
C ALA A 227 -12.41 -23.29 -9.34
N LYS A 228 -13.44 -22.64 -8.82
CA LYS A 228 -14.83 -22.98 -9.13
C LYS A 228 -15.24 -22.21 -10.37
N ILE A 229 -15.50 -22.92 -11.45
CA ILE A 229 -15.91 -22.31 -12.72
C ILE A 229 -17.42 -22.60 -12.88
N VAL A 230 -18.21 -21.54 -12.93
CA VAL A 230 -19.64 -21.59 -13.19
C VAL A 230 -19.88 -21.06 -14.60
N ARG A 231 -20.47 -21.91 -15.46
CA ARG A 231 -20.84 -21.58 -16.85
C ARG A 231 -22.26 -22.04 -17.13
N PRO A 232 -22.94 -21.55 -18.18
CA PRO A 232 -24.27 -22.05 -18.55
C PRO A 232 -24.32 -23.58 -18.76
N ALA A 233 -23.22 -24.17 -19.25
CA ALA A 233 -23.10 -25.61 -19.49
C ALA A 233 -22.85 -26.44 -18.22
N GLY A 234 -22.70 -25.81 -17.04
CA GLY A 234 -22.49 -26.52 -15.77
C GLY A 234 -21.38 -25.93 -14.90
N ARG A 235 -21.07 -26.65 -13.83
CA ARG A 235 -20.04 -26.29 -12.85
C ARG A 235 -18.86 -27.25 -12.96
N SER A 236 -17.66 -26.73 -12.93
CA SER A 236 -16.44 -27.51 -12.88
C SER A 236 -15.46 -26.97 -11.84
N ASN A 237 -14.61 -27.84 -11.29
CA ASN A 237 -13.50 -27.46 -10.46
C ASN A 237 -12.20 -27.77 -11.20
N LEU A 238 -11.33 -26.78 -11.30
CA LEU A 238 -10.02 -26.91 -11.91
C LEU A 238 -8.96 -26.46 -10.93
N LYS A 239 -7.88 -27.23 -10.76
CA LYS A 239 -6.70 -26.75 -10.04
C LYS A 239 -6.01 -25.71 -10.89
N ILE A 240 -5.66 -24.56 -10.30
CA ILE A 240 -4.90 -23.49 -10.96
C ILE A 240 -3.76 -23.03 -10.09
N ALA A 241 -2.74 -22.47 -10.73
CA ALA A 241 -1.60 -21.85 -10.06
C ALA A 241 -2.01 -20.56 -9.34
N GLY A 242 -1.19 -20.11 -8.41
CA GLY A 242 -1.41 -18.85 -7.70
C GLY A 242 -1.13 -17.63 -8.59
N THR A 243 -1.78 -16.53 -8.24
CA THR A 243 -1.57 -15.21 -8.84
C THR A 243 -0.81 -14.31 -7.88
N GLN A 244 -0.33 -13.17 -8.34
CA GLN A 244 0.38 -12.18 -7.53
C GLN A 244 0.02 -10.75 -7.97
N ILE A 245 0.13 -9.83 -7.00
CA ILE A 245 -0.09 -8.39 -7.20
C ILE A 245 0.85 -7.61 -6.29
N ASP A 246 1.43 -6.53 -6.78
CA ASP A 246 2.24 -5.63 -5.97
C ASP A 246 1.35 -4.62 -5.24
N LEU A 247 1.67 -4.33 -3.97
CA LEU A 247 0.85 -3.46 -3.12
C LEU A 247 1.66 -2.24 -2.67
N GLN A 248 1.51 -1.16 -3.39
CA GLN A 248 2.02 0.16 -3.05
C GLN A 248 0.88 1.10 -2.74
N SER A 249 1.05 2.00 -1.78
CA SER A 249 0.00 2.91 -1.37
C SER A 249 0.53 4.27 -0.93
N GLN A 250 -0.30 5.27 -1.10
CA GLN A 250 -0.13 6.61 -0.58
C GLN A 250 -1.19 6.82 0.51
N ALA A 251 -0.87 7.60 1.55
CA ALA A 251 -1.79 7.86 2.64
C ALA A 251 -1.64 9.29 3.18
N VAL A 252 -2.74 9.84 3.66
CA VAL A 252 -2.74 11.00 4.55
C VAL A 252 -3.21 10.55 5.93
N LEU A 253 -2.44 10.94 6.94
CA LEU A 253 -2.62 10.49 8.32
C LEU A 253 -2.67 11.69 9.26
N ALA A 254 -3.52 11.59 10.27
CA ALA A 254 -3.50 12.44 11.45
C ALA A 254 -3.19 11.54 12.66
N SER A 255 -2.25 11.94 13.49
CA SER A 255 -1.79 11.15 14.63
C SER A 255 -1.62 12.03 15.86
N LEU A 256 -1.93 11.49 17.02
CA LEU A 256 -1.64 12.09 18.31
C LEU A 256 -0.41 11.41 18.90
N ARG A 257 0.57 12.21 19.29
CA ARG A 257 1.81 11.77 19.90
C ARG A 257 1.90 12.28 21.33
N PHE A 258 1.92 11.36 22.28
CA PHE A 258 2.01 11.66 23.70
C PHE A 258 3.45 11.42 24.20
N ARG A 259 4.03 12.43 24.81
CA ARG A 259 5.38 12.42 25.42
C ARG A 259 5.27 12.18 26.92
N PHE A 260 6.18 11.37 27.46
CA PHE A 260 6.24 11.04 28.90
C PHE A 260 7.20 11.95 29.65
#